data_bc50ea5e322a318d6085dc297eccbbb7
#
_entry.id   bc50ea5e322a318d6085dc297eccbbb7
#
_cell.length_a   1.000
_cell.length_b   1.000
_cell.length_c   1.000
_cell.angle_alpha   90.00
_cell.angle_beta   90.00
_cell.angle_gamma   90.00
#
_symmetry.space_group_name_H-M   'P 1'
#
loop_
_entity.id
_entity.type
_entity.pdbx_description
1 polymer ?
#
loop_
_entity_poly.entity_id
_entity_poly.type
_entity_poly.pdbx_seq_one_letter_code
_entity_poly.pdbx_strand_id
1 'polypeptide(L)'
;MDSYSGIIIEESRRSEQFSDFTPIPCKGFNILCKAKRYGRWWVLKGLKKPYRQDGNYKNLLHKEFDILISLQHPNIVSAYSMEEIPEMGTCIVMEWIDGITLEHWSGSKTEGEAIFLQLLDAVHYIHAKQIVHRDLKPSNIMITHNGNHVKLIDFGLSDTDDFAILKQPAGTQGYISPEQIVSQQADIRNDIFSIGCILEKILLGKPNTAIIKRCKAPIAQRYANVDELKADFIARRNSHLSGIKRIAIAALACIIPLVFISYPLQQQQEKSISITPTHHEAKKDTVIRQQAGDAAPLSES
;
A
#
# COMPACT_ATOMS: atom_id res chain seq x y z
N MET A 1 40.55 18.91 -34.15
CA MET A 1 39.58 17.81 -33.96
C MET A 1 39.52 17.32 -32.52
N ASP A 2 40.33 17.86 -31.58
CA ASP A 2 40.50 17.28 -30.23
C ASP A 2 39.61 17.87 -29.12
N SER A 3 38.89 18.98 -29.36
CA SER A 3 38.05 19.55 -28.28
C SER A 3 36.71 18.86 -28.07
N TYR A 4 36.14 18.23 -29.10
CA TYR A 4 34.88 17.52 -29.00
C TYR A 4 35.01 16.17 -28.28
N SER A 5 36.11 15.44 -28.47
CA SER A 5 36.37 14.20 -27.80
C SER A 5 36.60 14.37 -26.28
N GLY A 6 37.22 15.45 -25.87
CA GLY A 6 37.43 15.80 -24.47
C GLY A 6 36.11 16.10 -23.74
N ILE A 7 35.21 16.87 -24.37
CA ILE A 7 33.89 17.20 -23.79
C ILE A 7 33.01 15.96 -23.64
N ILE A 8 32.97 15.07 -24.63
CA ILE A 8 32.16 13.82 -24.57
C ILE A 8 32.66 12.88 -23.48
N ILE A 9 34.00 12.76 -23.32
CA ILE A 9 34.59 11.93 -22.27
C ILE A 9 34.30 12.51 -20.88
N GLU A 10 34.31 13.81 -20.72
CA GLU A 10 34.07 14.49 -19.44
C GLU A 10 32.58 14.45 -19.05
N GLU A 11 31.67 14.60 -20.00
CA GLU A 11 30.23 14.39 -19.79
C GLU A 11 29.89 12.93 -19.49
N SER A 12 30.53 11.98 -20.18
CA SER A 12 30.41 10.55 -19.91
C SER A 12 30.86 10.22 -18.49
N ARG A 13 32.02 10.70 -18.06
CA ARG A 13 32.54 10.51 -16.70
C ARG A 13 31.64 11.16 -15.62
N ARG A 14 31.06 12.33 -15.90
CA ARG A 14 30.11 12.97 -14.98
C ARG A 14 28.81 12.16 -14.84
N SER A 15 28.34 11.52 -15.90
CA SER A 15 27.16 10.65 -15.85
C SER A 15 27.40 9.36 -15.09
N GLU A 16 28.63 8.91 -14.95
CA GLU A 16 29.01 7.72 -14.17
C GLU A 16 29.00 7.96 -12.67
N GLN A 17 29.18 9.19 -12.23
CA GLN A 17 29.17 9.57 -10.82
C GLN A 17 27.75 9.87 -10.32
N PHE A 18 27.53 9.66 -9.02
CA PHE A 18 26.30 10.12 -8.38
C PHE A 18 26.28 11.64 -8.27
N SER A 19 25.12 12.23 -8.53
CA SER A 19 24.81 13.66 -8.39
C SER A 19 23.49 13.86 -7.64
N ASP A 20 23.09 15.12 -7.44
CA ASP A 20 21.79 15.51 -6.89
C ASP A 20 21.47 14.84 -5.54
N PHE A 21 22.46 14.79 -4.66
CA PHE A 21 22.33 14.15 -3.35
C PHE A 21 21.28 14.86 -2.49
N THR A 22 20.27 14.11 -2.06
CA THR A 22 19.21 14.58 -1.16
C THR A 22 19.12 13.65 0.04
N PRO A 23 19.43 14.10 1.25
CA PRO A 23 19.33 13.27 2.45
C PRO A 23 17.91 12.78 2.69
N ILE A 24 17.77 11.51 3.07
CA ILE A 24 16.51 10.91 3.51
C ILE A 24 16.60 10.75 5.04
N PRO A 25 15.64 11.36 5.79
CA PRO A 25 15.63 11.22 7.25
C PRO A 25 15.53 9.75 7.67
N CYS A 26 16.45 9.31 8.52
CA CYS A 26 16.43 7.96 9.07
C CYS A 26 16.94 7.94 10.52
N LYS A 27 16.41 6.98 11.30
CA LYS A 27 16.83 6.75 12.68
C LYS A 27 17.98 5.72 12.72
N GLY A 28 18.57 5.59 13.91
CA GLY A 28 19.62 4.61 14.14
C GLY A 28 20.98 4.99 13.54
N PHE A 29 21.77 4.00 13.17
CA PHE A 29 23.16 4.12 12.77
C PHE A 29 23.35 4.30 11.25
N ASN A 30 22.31 4.06 10.44
CA ASN A 30 22.38 4.24 8.99
C ASN A 30 22.25 5.70 8.57
N ILE A 31 22.82 6.03 7.40
CA ILE A 31 22.54 7.22 6.63
C ILE A 31 21.91 6.81 5.31
N LEU A 32 20.86 7.52 4.90
CA LEU A 32 20.18 7.31 3.62
C LEU A 32 20.25 8.58 2.79
N CYS A 33 20.47 8.41 1.50
CA CYS A 33 20.50 9.51 0.56
C CYS A 33 19.88 9.09 -0.76
N LYS A 34 19.02 9.95 -1.33
CA LYS A 34 18.58 9.85 -2.71
C LYS A 34 19.63 10.52 -3.58
N ALA A 35 20.07 9.88 -4.64
CA ALA A 35 21.06 10.42 -5.58
C ALA A 35 20.72 10.02 -7.01
N LYS A 36 21.27 10.73 -7.99
CA LYS A 36 21.00 10.50 -9.40
C LYS A 36 22.26 9.98 -10.10
N ARG A 37 22.11 8.92 -10.92
CA ARG A 37 23.17 8.39 -11.80
C ARG A 37 22.53 7.84 -13.08
N TYR A 38 23.14 8.12 -14.24
CA TYR A 38 22.60 7.74 -15.55
C TYR A 38 21.14 8.17 -15.78
N GLY A 39 20.78 9.37 -15.30
CA GLY A 39 19.42 9.89 -15.42
C GLY A 39 18.37 9.23 -14.50
N ARG A 40 18.74 8.24 -13.68
CA ARG A 40 17.86 7.53 -12.75
C ARG A 40 18.14 7.91 -11.31
N TRP A 41 17.10 7.82 -10.49
CA TRP A 41 17.21 7.97 -9.04
C TRP A 41 17.55 6.65 -8.37
N TRP A 42 18.38 6.74 -7.34
CA TRP A 42 18.86 5.64 -6.51
C TRP A 42 18.75 6.00 -5.04
N VAL A 43 18.75 4.99 -4.18
CA VAL A 43 18.95 5.13 -2.75
C VAL A 43 20.34 4.62 -2.40
N LEU A 44 21.10 5.44 -1.71
CA LEU A 44 22.38 5.08 -1.14
C LEU A 44 22.20 4.87 0.36
N LYS A 45 22.45 3.65 0.85
CA LYS A 45 22.37 3.30 2.27
C LYS A 45 23.78 3.00 2.79
N GLY A 46 24.28 3.82 3.70
CA GLY A 46 25.58 3.67 4.33
C GLY A 46 25.50 3.85 5.84
N LEU A 47 26.66 3.97 6.50
CA LEU A 47 26.76 4.19 7.93
C LEU A 47 27.02 5.66 8.24
N LYS A 48 26.42 6.17 9.32
CA LYS A 48 26.78 7.48 9.89
C LYS A 48 28.24 7.49 10.34
N LYS A 49 28.90 8.65 10.25
CA LYS A 49 30.35 8.80 10.56
C LYS A 49 30.82 8.06 11.82
N PRO A 50 30.11 8.12 12.98
CA PRO A 50 30.56 7.43 14.18
C PRO A 50 30.65 5.91 14.08
N TYR A 51 29.92 5.29 13.16
CA TYR A 51 29.79 3.84 13.02
C TYR A 51 30.63 3.26 11.87
N ARG A 52 31.21 4.11 11.00
CA ARG A 52 31.94 3.68 9.80
C ARG A 52 33.20 2.91 10.08
N GLN A 53 33.82 3.10 11.24
CA GLN A 53 35.06 2.40 11.62
C GLN A 53 34.80 1.19 12.53
N ASP A 54 33.59 1.00 13.00
CA ASP A 54 33.21 -0.14 13.81
C ASP A 54 32.95 -1.36 12.94
N GLY A 55 33.72 -2.42 13.16
CA GLY A 55 33.64 -3.68 12.38
C GLY A 55 32.26 -4.35 12.47
N ASN A 56 31.59 -4.23 13.61
CA ASN A 56 30.27 -4.82 13.82
C ASN A 56 29.22 -4.19 12.88
N TYR A 57 29.18 -2.85 12.84
CA TYR A 57 28.23 -2.15 11.96
C TYR A 57 28.58 -2.33 10.48
N LYS A 58 29.87 -2.42 10.13
CA LYS A 58 30.29 -2.78 8.76
C LYS A 58 29.76 -4.15 8.38
N ASN A 59 29.94 -5.14 9.26
CA ASN A 59 29.46 -6.50 9.03
C ASN A 59 27.93 -6.55 8.84
N LEU A 60 27.18 -5.76 9.65
CA LEU A 60 25.72 -5.64 9.48
C LEU A 60 25.35 -5.09 8.10
N LEU A 61 26.04 -4.05 7.63
CA LEU A 61 25.78 -3.45 6.31
C LEU A 61 26.12 -4.43 5.18
N HIS A 62 27.26 -5.15 5.27
CA HIS A 62 27.65 -6.18 4.29
C HIS A 62 26.64 -7.32 4.26
N LYS A 63 26.24 -7.82 5.42
CA LYS A 63 25.26 -8.90 5.53
C LYS A 63 23.89 -8.51 4.94
N GLU A 64 23.44 -7.28 5.19
CA GLU A 64 22.22 -6.76 4.56
C GLU A 64 22.35 -6.74 3.03
N PHE A 65 23.49 -6.33 2.51
CA PHE A 65 23.77 -6.36 1.07
C PHE A 65 23.75 -7.79 0.51
N ASP A 66 24.41 -8.74 1.18
CA ASP A 66 24.47 -10.15 0.76
C ASP A 66 23.06 -10.78 0.71
N ILE A 67 22.21 -10.43 1.68
CA ILE A 67 20.80 -10.83 1.65
C ILE A 67 20.10 -10.20 0.45
N LEU A 68 20.13 -8.87 0.34
CA LEU A 68 19.39 -8.16 -0.69
C LEU A 68 19.78 -8.54 -2.11
N ILE A 69 21.10 -8.74 -2.39
CA ILE A 69 21.57 -9.12 -3.73
C ILE A 69 21.13 -10.53 -4.12
N SER A 70 20.84 -11.39 -3.14
CA SER A 70 20.32 -12.75 -3.35
C SER A 70 18.81 -12.79 -3.61
N LEU A 71 18.11 -11.69 -3.38
CA LEU A 71 16.66 -11.61 -3.49
C LEU A 71 16.25 -10.98 -4.82
N GLN A 72 15.30 -11.63 -5.51
CA GLN A 72 14.70 -11.12 -6.73
C GLN A 72 13.18 -11.35 -6.67
N HIS A 73 12.44 -10.31 -6.25
CA HIS A 73 10.99 -10.40 -6.10
C HIS A 73 10.35 -9.02 -6.33
N PRO A 74 9.21 -8.91 -7.04
CA PRO A 74 8.58 -7.62 -7.35
C PRO A 74 8.22 -6.80 -6.12
N ASN A 75 7.92 -7.45 -5.00
CA ASN A 75 7.52 -6.80 -3.75
C ASN A 75 8.68 -6.67 -2.72
N ILE A 76 9.92 -6.78 -3.17
CA ILE A 76 11.12 -6.54 -2.35
C ILE A 76 11.98 -5.50 -3.07
N VAL A 77 12.64 -4.63 -2.31
CA VAL A 77 13.59 -3.66 -2.84
C VAL A 77 14.78 -4.36 -3.49
N SER A 78 15.22 -3.86 -4.65
CA SER A 78 16.41 -4.39 -5.34
C SER A 78 17.65 -3.65 -4.91
N ALA A 79 18.70 -4.38 -4.52
CA ALA A 79 20.06 -3.87 -4.41
C ALA A 79 20.85 -4.21 -5.68
N TYR A 80 21.80 -3.36 -6.05
CA TYR A 80 22.56 -3.49 -7.30
C TYR A 80 24.04 -3.62 -7.09
N SER A 81 24.60 -2.86 -6.16
CA SER A 81 26.04 -2.85 -5.87
C SER A 81 26.29 -2.35 -4.45
N MET A 82 27.52 -2.59 -3.98
CA MET A 82 28.09 -1.93 -2.82
C MET A 82 29.27 -1.11 -3.30
N GLU A 83 29.27 0.20 -3.02
CA GLU A 83 30.22 1.15 -3.58
C GLU A 83 30.76 2.11 -2.50
N GLU A 84 31.98 2.59 -2.69
CA GLU A 84 32.54 3.65 -1.86
C GLU A 84 32.09 5.00 -2.41
N ILE A 85 31.30 5.72 -1.65
CA ILE A 85 30.71 7.01 -2.04
C ILE A 85 31.42 8.14 -1.28
N PRO A 86 31.96 9.16 -1.96
CA PRO A 86 32.56 10.30 -1.29
C PRO A 86 31.64 10.87 -0.21
N GLU A 87 32.19 11.25 0.95
CA GLU A 87 31.49 11.79 2.11
C GLU A 87 30.53 10.80 2.83
N MET A 88 30.08 9.74 2.17
CA MET A 88 29.18 8.73 2.75
C MET A 88 29.88 7.45 3.21
N GLY A 89 31.07 7.11 2.61
CA GLY A 89 31.76 5.84 2.82
C GLY A 89 31.10 4.70 2.05
N THR A 90 31.31 3.48 2.49
CA THR A 90 30.72 2.28 1.88
C THR A 90 29.19 2.34 1.94
N CYS A 91 28.53 2.22 0.79
CA CYS A 91 27.08 2.29 0.64
C CYS A 91 26.54 1.16 -0.21
N ILE A 92 25.37 0.65 0.17
CA ILE A 92 24.53 -0.19 -0.68
C ILE A 92 23.78 0.74 -1.65
N VAL A 93 23.88 0.45 -2.95
CA VAL A 93 23.13 1.13 -4.02
C VAL A 93 21.84 0.35 -4.28
N MET A 94 20.69 0.99 -4.07
CA MET A 94 19.37 0.35 -4.21
C MET A 94 18.47 1.14 -5.16
N GLU A 95 17.41 0.50 -5.65
CA GLU A 95 16.37 1.17 -6.42
C GLU A 95 15.72 2.31 -5.60
N TRP A 96 15.42 3.41 -6.29
CA TRP A 96 14.53 4.44 -5.76
C TRP A 96 13.08 4.00 -5.93
N ILE A 97 12.32 3.98 -4.85
CA ILE A 97 10.89 3.67 -4.86
C ILE A 97 10.12 4.98 -4.76
N ASP A 98 9.38 5.33 -5.82
CA ASP A 98 8.46 6.47 -5.81
C ASP A 98 7.17 6.06 -5.09
N GLY A 99 7.07 6.42 -3.82
CA GLY A 99 5.98 5.97 -2.96
C GLY A 99 6.08 6.51 -1.54
N ILE A 100 5.17 6.05 -0.71
CA ILE A 100 5.12 6.35 0.73
C ILE A 100 5.23 5.08 1.55
N THR A 101 5.62 5.19 2.81
CA THR A 101 5.59 4.04 3.71
C THR A 101 4.14 3.67 4.06
N LEU A 102 3.91 2.40 4.35
CA LEU A 102 2.62 1.92 4.83
C LEU A 102 2.18 2.62 6.14
N GLU A 103 3.12 3.22 6.85
CA GLU A 103 2.84 4.03 8.04
C GLU A 103 1.97 5.26 7.72
N HIS A 104 2.20 5.88 6.56
CA HIS A 104 1.50 7.07 6.06
C HIS A 104 0.43 6.75 5.00
N TRP A 105 0.32 5.48 4.62
CA TRP A 105 -0.66 5.06 3.64
C TRP A 105 -2.08 5.09 4.23
N SER A 106 -3.01 5.59 3.42
CA SER A 106 -4.45 5.52 3.68
C SER A 106 -5.17 5.20 2.37
N GLY A 107 -6.03 4.22 2.39
CA GLY A 107 -6.76 3.80 1.20
C GLY A 107 -7.99 2.98 1.56
N SER A 108 -8.67 2.48 0.55
CA SER A 108 -9.86 1.65 0.71
C SER A 108 -9.51 0.27 1.28
N LYS A 109 -10.53 -0.40 1.84
CA LYS A 109 -10.40 -1.78 2.31
C LYS A 109 -9.90 -2.72 1.20
N THR A 110 -10.40 -2.57 -0.02
CA THR A 110 -10.01 -3.41 -1.15
C THR A 110 -8.54 -3.23 -1.51
N GLU A 111 -8.04 -1.99 -1.51
CA GLU A 111 -6.61 -1.71 -1.71
C GLU A 111 -5.77 -2.28 -0.57
N GLY A 112 -6.21 -2.12 0.68
CA GLY A 112 -5.54 -2.71 1.85
C GLY A 112 -5.47 -4.25 1.77
N GLU A 113 -6.52 -4.92 1.31
CA GLU A 113 -6.50 -6.38 1.06
C GLU A 113 -5.49 -6.78 -0.03
N ALA A 114 -5.40 -6.00 -1.11
CA ALA A 114 -4.43 -6.23 -2.18
C ALA A 114 -2.99 -6.00 -1.71
N ILE A 115 -2.74 -4.94 -0.93
CA ILE A 115 -1.45 -4.65 -0.30
C ILE A 115 -1.05 -5.79 0.65
N PHE A 116 -1.99 -6.26 1.47
CA PHE A 116 -1.73 -7.34 2.40
C PHE A 116 -1.33 -8.64 1.70
N LEU A 117 -1.99 -9.00 0.60
CA LEU A 117 -1.63 -10.19 -0.19
C LEU A 117 -0.23 -10.06 -0.80
N GLN A 118 0.13 -8.89 -1.34
CA GLN A 118 1.47 -8.64 -1.86
C GLN A 118 2.55 -8.74 -0.75
N LEU A 119 2.25 -8.26 0.46
CA LEU A 119 3.14 -8.42 1.61
C LEU A 119 3.33 -9.90 1.96
N LEU A 120 2.25 -10.68 1.99
CA LEU A 120 2.35 -12.12 2.24
C LEU A 120 3.19 -12.83 1.17
N ASP A 121 3.10 -12.43 -0.11
CA ASP A 121 3.92 -13.00 -1.19
C ASP A 121 5.41 -12.68 -1.00
N ALA A 122 5.75 -11.46 -0.61
CA ALA A 122 7.12 -11.09 -0.30
C ALA A 122 7.69 -11.89 0.88
N VAL A 123 6.90 -12.04 1.97
CA VAL A 123 7.36 -12.77 3.15
C VAL A 123 7.43 -14.28 2.89
N HIS A 124 6.48 -14.85 2.14
CA HIS A 124 6.57 -16.23 1.68
C HIS A 124 7.88 -16.50 0.93
N TYR A 125 8.24 -15.59 -0.01
CA TYR A 125 9.46 -15.72 -0.82
C TYR A 125 10.73 -15.72 0.04
N ILE A 126 10.87 -14.84 1.02
CA ILE A 126 12.05 -14.82 1.90
C ILE A 126 12.08 -16.03 2.83
N HIS A 127 10.94 -16.46 3.37
CA HIS A 127 10.84 -17.66 4.20
C HIS A 127 11.22 -18.94 3.43
N ALA A 128 10.84 -19.06 2.15
CA ALA A 128 11.27 -20.15 1.28
C ALA A 128 12.79 -20.18 1.06
N LYS A 129 13.46 -19.04 1.22
CA LYS A 129 14.92 -18.92 1.22
C LYS A 129 15.54 -19.02 2.62
N GLN A 130 14.76 -19.42 3.62
CA GLN A 130 15.18 -19.55 5.02
C GLN A 130 15.62 -18.22 5.67
N ILE A 131 15.13 -17.10 5.15
CA ILE A 131 15.38 -15.76 5.68
C ILE A 131 14.17 -15.33 6.53
N VAL A 132 14.43 -14.96 7.78
CA VAL A 132 13.43 -14.35 8.70
C VAL A 132 13.70 -12.86 8.77
N HIS A 133 12.70 -12.02 8.52
CA HIS A 133 12.89 -10.57 8.43
C HIS A 133 13.13 -9.90 9.78
N ARG A 134 12.43 -10.32 10.83
CA ARG A 134 12.54 -9.87 12.25
C ARG A 134 12.18 -8.42 12.56
N ASP A 135 12.05 -7.54 11.57
CA ASP A 135 11.64 -6.13 11.76
C ASP A 135 10.53 -5.71 10.78
N LEU A 136 9.55 -6.59 10.58
CA LEU A 136 8.37 -6.26 9.79
C LEU A 136 7.53 -5.22 10.52
N LYS A 137 7.40 -4.03 9.91
CA LYS A 137 6.62 -2.89 10.42
C LYS A 137 6.20 -1.98 9.28
N PRO A 138 5.19 -1.12 9.47
CA PRO A 138 4.70 -0.25 8.41
C PRO A 138 5.75 0.69 7.81
N SER A 139 6.74 1.14 8.58
CA SER A 139 7.81 2.00 8.06
C SER A 139 8.83 1.27 7.17
N ASN A 140 8.88 -0.08 7.22
CA ASN A 140 9.75 -0.91 6.38
C ASN A 140 9.00 -1.48 5.15
N ILE A 141 7.79 -1.00 4.89
CA ILE A 141 6.97 -1.38 3.75
C ILE A 141 6.61 -0.12 2.99
N MET A 142 7.06 0.01 1.75
CA MET A 142 6.68 1.10 0.86
C MET A 142 5.54 0.68 -0.07
N ILE A 143 4.68 1.64 -0.35
CA ILE A 143 3.58 1.52 -1.31
C ILE A 143 3.85 2.53 -2.42
N THR A 144 3.99 2.05 -3.65
CA THR A 144 4.26 2.90 -4.80
C THR A 144 3.07 3.79 -5.14
N HIS A 145 3.32 5.03 -5.56
CA HIS A 145 2.26 5.93 -6.05
C HIS A 145 1.56 5.40 -7.30
N ASN A 146 2.29 4.66 -8.14
CA ASN A 146 1.72 4.02 -9.32
C ASN A 146 1.37 2.56 -9.01
N GLY A 147 0.08 2.26 -8.90
CA GLY A 147 -0.46 0.91 -8.81
C GLY A 147 -0.48 0.29 -7.41
N ASN A 148 -0.16 1.04 -6.35
CA ASN A 148 -0.15 0.53 -4.96
C ASN A 148 0.66 -0.78 -4.82
N HIS A 149 1.84 -0.84 -5.47
CA HIS A 149 2.71 -2.00 -5.33
C HIS A 149 3.50 -1.94 -4.02
N VAL A 150 3.51 -3.07 -3.31
CA VAL A 150 4.31 -3.23 -2.10
C VAL A 150 5.78 -3.39 -2.45
N LYS A 151 6.64 -2.73 -1.70
CA LYS A 151 8.08 -2.94 -1.67
C LYS A 151 8.55 -3.08 -0.22
N LEU A 152 8.93 -4.29 0.17
CA LEU A 152 9.57 -4.55 1.46
C LEU A 152 11.00 -4.02 1.40
N ILE A 153 11.33 -3.14 2.34
CA ILE A 153 12.63 -2.48 2.43
C ILE A 153 13.27 -2.79 3.80
N ASP A 154 14.58 -2.71 3.89
CA ASP A 154 15.34 -2.84 5.14
C ASP A 154 15.41 -4.29 5.69
N PHE A 155 16.53 -4.94 5.40
CA PHE A 155 16.85 -6.30 5.84
C PHE A 155 17.99 -6.30 6.89
N GLY A 156 18.27 -5.15 7.50
CA GLY A 156 19.41 -4.99 8.42
C GLY A 156 19.35 -5.84 9.69
N LEU A 157 18.18 -6.40 10.02
CA LEU A 157 18.00 -7.31 11.17
C LEU A 157 17.67 -8.75 10.76
N SER A 158 17.62 -9.01 9.45
CA SER A 158 17.25 -10.31 8.93
C SER A 158 18.32 -11.34 9.24
N ASP A 159 17.87 -12.49 9.69
CA ASP A 159 18.68 -13.69 9.90
C ASP A 159 20.02 -13.45 10.67
N THR A 160 20.02 -12.58 11.68
CA THR A 160 21.25 -12.25 12.40
C THR A 160 21.25 -12.76 13.83
N ASP A 161 22.32 -13.46 14.20
CA ASP A 161 22.72 -13.65 15.61
C ASP A 161 23.25 -12.33 16.24
N ASP A 162 23.17 -11.23 15.48
CA ASP A 162 23.77 -9.93 15.79
C ASP A 162 22.95 -9.08 16.77
N PHE A 163 21.89 -9.62 17.36
CA PHE A 163 21.19 -9.02 18.51
C PHE A 163 22.15 -8.60 19.64
N ALA A 164 23.23 -9.37 19.81
CA ALA A 164 24.26 -9.05 20.81
C ALA A 164 25.00 -7.75 20.49
N ILE A 165 25.10 -7.37 19.21
CA ILE A 165 25.84 -6.17 18.76
C ILE A 165 25.03 -4.92 19.04
N LEU A 166 23.72 -4.96 18.82
CA LEU A 166 22.84 -3.80 18.95
C LEU A 166 22.48 -3.46 20.40
N LYS A 167 22.81 -4.32 21.38
CA LYS A 167 22.55 -4.15 22.84
C LYS A 167 21.09 -3.79 23.20
N GLN A 168 20.17 -3.93 22.26
CA GLN A 168 18.73 -3.71 22.43
C GLN A 168 17.97 -4.81 21.70
N PRO A 169 16.76 -5.17 22.17
CA PRO A 169 15.91 -6.08 21.41
C PRO A 169 15.72 -5.51 20.00
N ALA A 170 16.17 -6.27 19.00
CA ALA A 170 15.98 -5.84 17.61
C ALA A 170 14.50 -5.95 17.25
N GLY A 171 13.96 -4.84 16.76
CA GLY A 171 12.57 -4.72 16.38
C GLY A 171 11.91 -3.46 16.94
N THR A 172 10.82 -3.06 16.32
CA THR A 172 10.08 -1.86 16.71
C THR A 172 9.02 -2.23 17.73
N GLN A 173 9.00 -1.54 18.87
CA GLN A 173 8.01 -1.72 19.91
C GLN A 173 6.58 -1.75 19.31
N GLY A 174 5.81 -2.78 19.66
CA GLY A 174 4.46 -3.00 19.14
C GLY A 174 4.37 -3.95 17.94
N TYR A 175 5.49 -4.22 17.24
CA TYR A 175 5.54 -5.17 16.11
C TYR A 175 6.45 -6.38 16.39
N ILE A 176 7.30 -6.32 17.40
CA ILE A 176 8.17 -7.40 17.83
C ILE A 176 7.39 -8.43 18.64
N SER A 177 7.58 -9.71 18.36
CA SER A 177 6.94 -10.77 19.11
C SER A 177 7.55 -10.92 20.51
N PRO A 178 6.77 -11.37 21.52
CA PRO A 178 7.28 -11.59 22.87
C PRO A 178 8.49 -12.53 22.91
N GLU A 179 8.47 -13.56 22.10
CA GLU A 179 9.53 -14.58 22.03
C GLU A 179 10.82 -13.99 21.45
N GLN A 180 10.70 -13.11 20.46
CA GLN A 180 11.85 -12.44 19.86
C GLN A 180 12.60 -11.54 20.84
N ILE A 181 11.91 -11.02 21.85
CA ILE A 181 12.55 -10.21 22.93
C ILE A 181 13.42 -11.10 23.80
N VAL A 182 13.01 -12.35 24.04
CA VAL A 182 13.64 -13.24 25.00
C VAL A 182 14.64 -14.20 24.32
N SER A 183 14.39 -14.59 23.07
CA SER A 183 15.19 -15.56 22.32
C SER A 183 15.82 -14.95 21.11
N GLN A 184 17.11 -15.21 20.91
CA GLN A 184 17.86 -14.81 19.71
C GLN A 184 17.58 -15.74 18.51
N GLN A 185 16.93 -16.89 18.73
CA GLN A 185 16.69 -17.88 17.69
C GLN A 185 15.69 -17.34 16.64
N ALA A 186 16.08 -17.46 15.37
CA ALA A 186 15.24 -17.12 14.24
C ALA A 186 14.07 -18.09 14.12
N ASP A 187 12.84 -17.58 14.10
CA ASP A 187 11.63 -18.36 13.87
C ASP A 187 10.71 -17.54 12.93
N ILE A 188 10.31 -18.13 11.80
CA ILE A 188 9.42 -17.49 10.83
C ILE A 188 8.10 -17.03 11.45
N ARG A 189 7.67 -17.63 12.57
CA ARG A 189 6.46 -17.24 13.30
C ARG A 189 6.60 -15.89 14.04
N ASN A 190 7.83 -15.36 14.17
CA ASN A 190 8.03 -13.98 14.64
C ASN A 190 7.53 -12.99 13.59
N ASP A 191 7.80 -13.22 12.32
CA ASP A 191 7.27 -12.40 11.22
C ASP A 191 5.75 -12.52 11.13
N ILE A 192 5.17 -13.69 11.39
CA ILE A 192 3.71 -13.88 11.43
C ILE A 192 3.05 -13.02 12.51
N PHE A 193 3.69 -12.86 13.67
CA PHE A 193 3.20 -11.95 14.72
C PHE A 193 3.18 -10.51 14.20
N SER A 194 4.28 -10.06 13.61
CA SER A 194 4.42 -8.71 13.03
C SER A 194 3.39 -8.46 11.92
N ILE A 195 3.15 -9.46 11.06
CA ILE A 195 2.11 -9.43 10.01
C ILE A 195 0.72 -9.25 10.64
N GLY A 196 0.43 -9.92 11.75
CA GLY A 196 -0.82 -9.72 12.49
C GLY A 196 -1.02 -8.29 12.97
N CYS A 197 0.05 -7.64 13.47
CA CYS A 197 0.03 -6.23 13.88
C CYS A 197 -0.14 -5.29 12.67
N ILE A 198 0.47 -5.61 11.53
CA ILE A 198 0.32 -4.85 10.30
C ILE A 198 -1.11 -4.98 9.75
N LEU A 199 -1.70 -6.18 9.75
CA LEU A 199 -3.07 -6.42 9.32
C LEU A 199 -4.08 -5.64 10.16
N GLU A 200 -3.85 -5.57 11.47
CA GLU A 200 -4.67 -4.77 12.39
C GLU A 200 -4.66 -3.28 12.00
N LYS A 201 -3.51 -2.75 11.59
CA LYS A 201 -3.37 -1.34 11.14
C LYS A 201 -4.05 -1.09 9.80
N ILE A 202 -3.86 -1.98 8.82
CA ILE A 202 -4.35 -1.77 7.44
C ILE A 202 -5.85 -2.02 7.33
N LEU A 203 -6.35 -3.07 7.97
CA LEU A 203 -7.70 -3.59 7.78
C LEU A 203 -8.45 -3.64 9.10
N LEU A 204 -8.72 -2.48 9.70
CA LEU A 204 -9.58 -2.36 10.86
C LEU A 204 -10.98 -2.90 10.55
N GLY A 205 -11.37 -4.01 11.18
CA GLY A 205 -12.73 -4.56 11.06
C GLY A 205 -12.88 -6.02 11.45
N LYS A 206 -14.12 -6.38 11.79
CA LYS A 206 -14.53 -7.70 12.33
C LYS A 206 -14.07 -8.93 11.52
N PRO A 207 -14.04 -8.95 10.16
CA PRO A 207 -13.66 -10.16 9.43
C PRO A 207 -12.25 -10.65 9.71
N ASN A 208 -11.33 -9.74 10.06
CA ASN A 208 -9.91 -10.06 10.24
C ASN A 208 -9.53 -10.33 11.70
N THR A 209 -10.44 -10.09 12.66
CA THR A 209 -10.15 -10.22 14.09
C THR A 209 -9.64 -11.62 14.48
N ALA A 210 -10.21 -12.67 13.89
CA ALA A 210 -9.79 -14.04 14.16
C ALA A 210 -8.38 -14.34 13.64
N ILE A 211 -8.04 -13.81 12.46
CA ILE A 211 -6.70 -13.93 11.85
C ILE A 211 -5.69 -13.20 12.72
N ILE A 212 -5.97 -11.92 13.05
CA ILE A 212 -5.11 -11.09 13.89
C ILE A 212 -4.87 -11.78 15.25
N LYS A 213 -5.94 -12.27 15.88
CA LYS A 213 -5.84 -13.01 17.15
C LYS A 213 -4.93 -14.23 17.03
N ARG A 214 -5.05 -15.00 15.96
CA ARG A 214 -4.20 -16.19 15.74
C ARG A 214 -2.75 -15.80 15.42
N CYS A 215 -2.49 -14.77 14.63
CA CYS A 215 -1.14 -14.25 14.39
C CYS A 215 -0.45 -13.83 15.71
N LYS A 216 -1.19 -13.20 16.62
CA LYS A 216 -0.67 -12.65 17.88
C LYS A 216 -0.76 -13.63 19.07
N ALA A 217 -1.21 -14.87 18.85
CA ALA A 217 -1.30 -15.91 19.86
C ALA A 217 0.11 -16.38 20.32
N PRO A 218 0.21 -17.16 21.42
CA PRO A 218 1.44 -17.85 21.75
C PRO A 218 1.99 -18.63 20.55
N ILE A 219 3.30 -18.69 20.40
CA ILE A 219 3.99 -19.17 19.17
C ILE A 219 3.49 -20.54 18.68
N ALA A 220 3.17 -21.45 19.60
CA ALA A 220 2.67 -22.80 19.25
C ALA A 220 1.24 -22.80 18.65
N GLN A 221 0.49 -21.69 18.82
CA GLN A 221 -0.90 -21.57 18.35
C GLN A 221 -1.01 -20.67 17.10
N ARG A 222 0.10 -20.03 16.68
CA ARG A 222 0.14 -19.22 15.47
C ARG A 222 0.00 -20.08 14.22
N TYR A 223 -0.18 -19.43 13.08
CA TYR A 223 0.00 -20.09 11.79
C TYR A 223 1.42 -20.66 11.71
N ALA A 224 1.56 -21.85 11.17
CA ALA A 224 2.86 -22.51 11.03
C ALA A 224 3.75 -21.81 10.01
N ASN A 225 3.14 -21.21 8.98
CA ASN A 225 3.82 -20.47 7.91
C ASN A 225 2.87 -19.43 7.27
N VAL A 226 3.41 -18.64 6.36
CA VAL A 226 2.66 -17.58 5.66
C VAL A 226 1.61 -18.15 4.71
N ASP A 227 1.80 -19.36 4.17
CA ASP A 227 0.83 -19.99 3.25
C ASP A 227 -0.45 -20.35 3.98
N GLU A 228 -0.35 -20.90 5.19
CA GLU A 228 -1.51 -21.19 6.03
C GLU A 228 -2.28 -19.91 6.36
N LEU A 229 -1.56 -18.83 6.72
CA LEU A 229 -2.16 -17.51 6.97
C LEU A 229 -2.87 -16.99 5.72
N LYS A 230 -2.21 -17.05 4.54
CA LYS A 230 -2.76 -16.56 3.27
C LYS A 230 -4.01 -17.33 2.87
N ALA A 231 -4.00 -18.64 3.03
CA ALA A 231 -5.17 -19.51 2.73
C ALA A 231 -6.37 -19.15 3.60
N ASP A 232 -6.20 -18.99 4.93
CA ASP A 232 -7.28 -18.58 5.84
C ASP A 232 -7.80 -17.17 5.51
N PHE A 233 -6.91 -16.23 5.19
CA PHE A 233 -7.29 -14.87 4.78
C PHE A 233 -8.16 -14.88 3.51
N ILE A 234 -7.76 -15.61 2.48
CA ILE A 234 -8.50 -15.72 1.21
C ILE A 234 -9.85 -16.42 1.43
N ALA A 235 -9.91 -17.51 2.21
CA ALA A 235 -11.12 -18.23 2.49
C ALA A 235 -12.17 -17.33 3.19
N ARG A 236 -11.76 -16.55 4.20
CA ARG A 236 -12.64 -15.63 4.92
C ARG A 236 -13.10 -14.46 4.05
N ARG A 237 -12.22 -13.92 3.21
CA ARG A 237 -12.57 -12.89 2.23
C ARG A 237 -13.66 -13.39 1.29
N ASN A 238 -13.52 -14.58 0.74
CA ASN A 238 -14.47 -15.16 -0.20
C ASN A 238 -15.81 -15.51 0.47
N SER A 239 -15.80 -16.01 1.70
CA SER A 239 -17.03 -16.29 2.46
C SER A 239 -17.83 -15.03 2.75
N HIS A 240 -17.15 -13.93 3.10
CA HIS A 240 -17.79 -12.63 3.30
C HIS A 240 -18.43 -12.07 2.02
N LEU A 241 -17.71 -12.15 0.89
CA LEU A 241 -18.22 -11.73 -0.42
C LEU A 241 -19.43 -12.57 -0.88
N SER A 242 -19.42 -13.88 -0.64
CA SER A 242 -20.55 -14.77 -0.95
C SER A 242 -21.77 -14.47 -0.07
N GLY A 243 -21.57 -14.12 1.20
CA GLY A 243 -22.62 -13.67 2.10
C GLY A 243 -23.31 -12.39 1.63
N ILE A 244 -22.51 -11.38 1.23
CA ILE A 244 -23.04 -10.11 0.68
C ILE A 244 -23.83 -10.34 -0.61
N LYS A 245 -23.31 -11.18 -1.52
CA LYS A 245 -24.03 -11.53 -2.76
C LYS A 245 -25.37 -12.22 -2.46
N ARG A 246 -25.43 -13.14 -1.51
CA ARG A 246 -26.68 -13.81 -1.11
C ARG A 246 -27.67 -12.83 -0.53
N ILE A 247 -27.25 -11.90 0.33
CA ILE A 247 -28.11 -10.86 0.91
C ILE A 247 -28.63 -9.91 -0.20
N ALA A 248 -27.77 -9.49 -1.13
CA ALA A 248 -28.16 -8.64 -2.25
C ALA A 248 -29.19 -9.33 -3.17
N ILE A 249 -29.02 -10.61 -3.47
CA ILE A 249 -29.98 -11.41 -4.26
C ILE A 249 -31.30 -11.54 -3.52
N ALA A 250 -31.28 -11.83 -2.22
CA ALA A 250 -32.48 -11.91 -1.41
C ALA A 250 -33.24 -10.58 -1.33
N ALA A 251 -32.51 -9.47 -1.17
CA ALA A 251 -33.10 -8.12 -1.19
C ALA A 251 -33.75 -7.81 -2.55
N LEU A 252 -33.07 -8.13 -3.66
CA LEU A 252 -33.62 -7.96 -5.01
C LEU A 252 -34.87 -8.80 -5.23
N ALA A 253 -34.87 -10.06 -4.75
CA ALA A 253 -36.01 -10.94 -4.82
C ALA A 253 -37.23 -10.47 -4.02
N CYS A 254 -37.02 -9.67 -2.97
CA CYS A 254 -38.08 -9.03 -2.20
C CYS A 254 -38.60 -7.73 -2.86
N ILE A 255 -37.71 -6.96 -3.51
CA ILE A 255 -38.07 -5.67 -4.13
C ILE A 255 -38.84 -5.87 -5.44
N ILE A 256 -38.44 -6.84 -6.27
CA ILE A 256 -39.07 -7.08 -7.58
C ILE A 256 -40.59 -7.34 -7.46
N PRO A 257 -41.10 -8.24 -6.58
CA PRO A 257 -42.54 -8.41 -6.41
C PRO A 257 -43.27 -7.15 -5.94
N LEU A 258 -42.65 -6.34 -5.05
CA LEU A 258 -43.24 -5.11 -4.58
C LEU A 258 -43.44 -4.07 -5.71
N VAL A 259 -42.46 -3.98 -6.62
CA VAL A 259 -42.55 -3.11 -7.80
C VAL A 259 -43.67 -3.62 -8.74
N PHE A 260 -43.78 -4.93 -8.96
CA PHE A 260 -44.84 -5.50 -9.79
C PHE A 260 -46.25 -5.39 -9.19
N ILE A 261 -46.37 -5.34 -7.87
CA ILE A 261 -47.63 -5.12 -7.18
C ILE A 261 -48.02 -3.64 -7.15
N SER A 262 -47.07 -2.73 -6.99
CA SER A 262 -47.30 -1.30 -6.94
C SER A 262 -47.61 -0.67 -8.31
N TYR A 263 -47.02 -1.21 -9.38
CA TYR A 263 -47.19 -0.68 -10.75
C TYR A 263 -48.67 -0.70 -11.25
N PRO A 264 -49.45 -1.79 -11.09
CA PRO A 264 -50.85 -1.78 -11.49
C PRO A 264 -51.74 -0.93 -10.58
N LEU A 265 -51.39 -0.74 -9.29
CA LEU A 265 -52.13 0.10 -8.35
C LEU A 265 -52.01 1.60 -8.70
N GLN A 266 -50.82 2.04 -9.15
CA GLN A 266 -50.63 3.40 -9.64
C GLN A 266 -51.41 3.68 -10.93
N GLN A 267 -51.46 2.75 -11.87
CA GLN A 267 -52.27 2.90 -13.10
C GLN A 267 -53.77 2.91 -12.83
N GLN A 268 -54.28 2.22 -11.81
CA GLN A 268 -55.69 2.30 -11.41
C GLN A 268 -56.02 3.64 -10.77
N GLN A 269 -55.08 4.25 -10.02
CA GLN A 269 -55.28 5.56 -9.42
C GLN A 269 -55.30 6.70 -10.46
N GLU A 270 -54.47 6.63 -11.50
CA GLU A 270 -54.46 7.58 -12.60
C GLU A 270 -55.72 7.45 -13.48
N LYS A 271 -56.27 6.25 -13.67
CA LYS A 271 -57.53 6.05 -14.39
C LYS A 271 -58.78 6.53 -13.61
N SER A 272 -58.74 6.52 -12.29
CA SER A 272 -59.86 7.00 -11.47
C SER A 272 -59.90 8.55 -11.36
N ILE A 273 -58.84 9.25 -11.66
CA ILE A 273 -58.78 10.71 -11.65
C ILE A 273 -59.23 11.32 -12.99
N SER A 274 -59.26 10.53 -14.07
CA SER A 274 -59.65 11.01 -15.43
C SER A 274 -61.15 10.89 -15.75
N ILE A 275 -62.03 10.48 -14.82
CA ILE A 275 -63.45 10.36 -15.03
C ILE A 275 -64.17 11.29 -14.02
N THR A 276 -64.14 12.59 -14.26
CA THR A 276 -65.14 13.52 -13.75
C THR A 276 -65.61 14.38 -14.94
N PRO A 277 -66.82 14.20 -15.48
CA PRO A 277 -67.36 15.12 -16.46
C PRO A 277 -67.89 16.35 -15.77
N THR A 278 -67.32 17.51 -16.01
CA THR A 278 -67.95 18.79 -15.69
C THR A 278 -69.00 19.13 -16.72
N HIS A 279 -70.26 18.86 -16.38
CA HIS A 279 -71.43 19.58 -16.92
C HIS A 279 -71.45 20.95 -16.28
N HIS A 280 -71.33 21.99 -17.09
CA HIS A 280 -72.13 23.23 -16.90
C HIS A 280 -72.28 23.97 -18.22
N GLU A 281 -73.55 24.27 -18.43
CA GLU A 281 -74.21 24.84 -19.56
C GLU A 281 -73.73 26.22 -19.98
N ALA A 282 -74.04 26.45 -21.28
CA ALA A 282 -74.00 27.70 -22.01
C ALA A 282 -74.84 28.81 -21.44
N LYS A 283 -74.47 30.05 -21.62
CA LYS A 283 -75.24 31.18 -22.09
C LYS A 283 -74.32 32.32 -22.54
N LYS A 284 -74.41 32.67 -23.83
CA LYS A 284 -74.83 33.96 -24.41
C LYS A 284 -74.25 35.22 -23.74
N ASP A 285 -73.66 36.12 -24.40
CA ASP A 285 -73.94 36.98 -25.54
C ASP A 285 -72.77 37.95 -25.76
N THR A 286 -72.36 38.10 -26.97
CA THR A 286 -72.46 39.29 -27.84
C THR A 286 -71.60 40.53 -27.45
N VAL A 287 -70.77 40.93 -28.40
CA VAL A 287 -70.60 42.29 -28.90
C VAL A 287 -69.34 43.10 -28.57
N ILE A 288 -68.68 43.42 -29.70
CA ILE A 288 -68.03 44.69 -30.08
C ILE A 288 -66.53 44.86 -29.70
N ARG A 289 -65.70 44.66 -30.76
CA ARG A 289 -65.01 45.67 -31.58
C ARG A 289 -63.98 46.60 -30.94
N GLN A 290 -62.85 46.51 -31.60
CA GLN A 290 -62.01 47.64 -32.05
C GLN A 290 -60.75 47.98 -31.19
N GLN A 291 -59.73 47.85 -31.86
CA GLN A 291 -58.70 48.73 -32.49
C GLN A 291 -57.39 48.67 -31.69
N ALA A 292 -56.43 48.15 -32.35
CA ALA A 292 -55.39 48.85 -33.12
C ALA A 292 -54.32 49.52 -32.31
N GLY A 293 -53.14 49.24 -32.71
CA GLY A 293 -52.03 50.18 -32.61
C GLY A 293 -50.71 49.59 -32.10
N ASP A 294 -49.94 49.16 -32.98
CA ASP A 294 -48.60 49.60 -33.37
C ASP A 294 -47.51 49.64 -32.30
N ALA A 295 -46.48 49.03 -32.77
CA ALA A 295 -45.10 49.50 -32.80
C ALA A 295 -44.10 48.76 -31.89
N ALA A 296 -43.26 48.01 -32.59
CA ALA A 296 -41.86 47.76 -32.22
C ALA A 296 -41.04 49.07 -32.43
N PRO A 297 -39.71 49.10 -32.30
CA PRO A 297 -38.72 48.20 -31.78
C PRO A 297 -37.56 48.90 -30.99
N LEU A 298 -36.38 48.19 -30.96
CA LEU A 298 -35.01 48.62 -30.69
C LEU A 298 -34.61 48.55 -29.19
N SER A 299 -33.59 47.89 -28.86
CA SER A 299 -32.18 47.68 -29.20
C SER A 299 -31.26 47.98 -27.99
N GLU A 300 -30.28 47.12 -27.82
CA GLU A 300 -28.92 47.39 -27.30
C GLU A 300 -28.73 47.86 -25.85
N SER A 301 -28.12 47.08 -25.05
CA SER A 301 -26.64 47.04 -24.86
C SER A 301 -26.24 45.91 -23.95
#